data_55211f4d89b6e6a807bf0ec6406edaf4
#
_entry.id   55211f4d89b6e6a807bf0ec6406edaf4
#
_cell.length_a   1.000
_cell.length_b   1.000
_cell.length_c   1.000
_cell.angle_alpha   90.00
_cell.angle_beta   90.00
_cell.angle_gamma   90.00
#
_symmetry.space_group_name_H-M   'P 1'
#
loop_
_entity.id
_entity.type
_entity.pdbx_description
1 polymer ?
#
loop_
_entity_poly.entity_id
_entity_poly.type
_entity_poly.pdbx_seq_one_letter_code
_entity_poly.pdbx_strand_id
1 'polypeptide(L)'
;MNNCLSCGAKLYENITIYNLFKKPNRLCDRCKENWDNIKLDIKARRCSRCLKHLNQDEAYCLDCKFLSAHFNLMEQLYCQFQYDGLMKEMIHQYKFLKDYYLCELLAHLIEIPQTSYDYIVPIPSSPAHDLSRTFNPVEAVLKAKGIRFDKILKMSNRPKQFHLTKKERLADENPFIIDTELDLNGKEILLVDDIYTTGLTIHRAGCKLYAKNIRKFKVFAFAR
;
A
#
# COMPACT_ATOMS: atom_id res chain seq x y z
N MET A 1 1.35 4.82 30.76
CA MET A 1 0.94 6.11 30.14
C MET A 1 1.13 5.98 28.65
N ASN A 2 0.09 6.17 27.86
CA ASN A 2 0.16 6.05 26.41
C ASN A 2 0.35 7.44 25.79
N ASN A 3 1.22 7.55 24.81
CA ASN A 3 1.37 8.78 24.04
C ASN A 3 0.65 8.62 22.68
N CYS A 4 0.16 9.74 22.15
CA CYS A 4 -0.40 9.79 20.82
C CYS A 4 0.66 9.43 19.76
N LEU A 5 0.37 8.42 18.93
CA LEU A 5 1.29 7.97 17.88
C LEU A 5 1.63 9.03 16.84
N SER A 6 0.75 10.03 16.66
CA SER A 6 0.92 11.06 15.63
C SER A 6 1.67 12.29 16.12
N CYS A 7 1.41 12.77 17.37
CA CYS A 7 2.00 14.02 17.88
C CYS A 7 2.79 13.87 19.18
N GLY A 8 2.86 12.66 19.74
CA GLY A 8 3.58 12.41 21.00
C GLY A 8 2.89 12.93 22.28
N ALA A 9 1.75 13.63 22.18
CA ALA A 9 1.03 14.15 23.34
C ALA A 9 0.57 13.01 24.27
N LYS A 10 0.63 13.25 25.58
CA LYS A 10 0.14 12.27 26.56
C LYS A 10 -1.36 12.05 26.41
N LEU A 11 -1.75 10.78 26.37
CA LEU A 11 -3.16 10.38 26.35
C LEU A 11 -3.59 10.05 27.77
N TYR A 12 -4.62 10.75 28.22
CA TYR A 12 -5.27 10.51 29.50
C TYR A 12 -6.59 9.80 29.23
N GLU A 13 -6.67 8.54 29.57
CA GLU A 13 -7.89 7.75 29.43
C GLU A 13 -8.30 7.26 30.84
N ASN A 14 -9.44 7.72 31.32
CA ASN A 14 -10.00 7.20 32.55
C ASN A 14 -10.49 5.79 32.31
N ILE A 15 -9.95 4.84 33.07
CA ILE A 15 -10.40 3.46 32.99
C ILE A 15 -11.79 3.36 33.60
N THR A 16 -12.73 2.90 32.82
CA THR A 16 -14.12 2.66 33.21
C THR A 16 -14.49 1.21 32.88
N ILE A 17 -15.59 0.71 33.44
CA ILE A 17 -16.12 -0.63 33.11
C ILE A 17 -16.38 -0.77 31.62
N TYR A 18 -16.72 0.32 30.93
CA TYR A 18 -17.05 0.33 29.49
C TYR A 18 -15.83 0.25 28.58
N ASN A 19 -14.63 0.65 29.05
CA ASN A 19 -13.41 0.66 28.24
C ASN A 19 -12.33 -0.30 28.72
N LEU A 20 -12.54 -0.99 29.85
CA LEU A 20 -11.57 -1.91 30.45
C LEU A 20 -11.08 -2.98 29.48
N PHE A 21 -11.97 -3.47 28.61
CA PHE A 21 -11.67 -4.51 27.61
C PHE A 21 -11.50 -3.96 26.18
N LYS A 22 -11.59 -2.63 26.00
CA LYS A 22 -11.34 -2.02 24.67
C LYS A 22 -9.86 -1.78 24.46
N LYS A 23 -9.43 -1.84 23.20
CA LYS A 23 -8.07 -1.42 22.84
C LYS A 23 -7.92 0.06 23.21
N PRO A 24 -6.84 0.46 23.90
CA PRO A 24 -6.62 1.84 24.29
C PRO A 24 -6.50 2.74 23.05
N ASN A 25 -6.94 3.99 23.21
CA ASN A 25 -6.75 4.99 22.16
C ASN A 25 -5.26 5.21 21.92
N ARG A 26 -4.88 5.23 20.63
CA ARG A 26 -3.50 5.46 20.19
C ARG A 26 -3.31 6.86 19.59
N LEU A 27 -4.40 7.61 19.39
CA LEU A 27 -4.42 8.99 18.87
C LEU A 27 -5.21 9.89 19.81
N CYS A 28 -4.76 11.14 19.98
CA CYS A 28 -5.59 12.18 20.60
C CYS A 28 -6.69 12.62 19.61
N ASP A 29 -7.76 13.23 20.13
CA ASP A 29 -8.93 13.62 19.33
C ASP A 29 -8.55 14.53 18.16
N ARG A 30 -7.69 15.53 18.38
CA ARG A 30 -7.20 16.41 17.32
C ARG A 30 -6.47 15.65 16.20
N CYS A 31 -5.60 14.70 16.54
CA CYS A 31 -4.90 13.92 15.53
C CYS A 31 -5.84 12.98 14.81
N LYS A 32 -6.80 12.38 15.51
CA LYS A 32 -7.83 11.54 14.92
C LYS A 32 -8.64 12.32 13.87
N GLU A 33 -9.12 13.51 14.22
CA GLU A 33 -9.84 14.39 13.31
C GLU A 33 -9.00 14.75 12.07
N ASN A 34 -7.72 15.13 12.26
CA ASN A 34 -6.81 15.43 11.16
C ASN A 34 -6.65 14.24 10.20
N TRP A 35 -6.51 13.01 10.72
CA TRP A 35 -6.41 11.80 9.90
C TRP A 35 -7.73 11.44 9.21
N ASP A 36 -8.87 11.66 9.88
CA ASP A 36 -10.20 11.43 9.28
C ASP A 36 -10.48 12.39 8.11
N ASN A 37 -10.03 13.64 8.21
CA ASN A 37 -10.21 14.67 7.18
C ASN A 37 -9.45 14.40 5.87
N ILE A 38 -8.39 13.59 5.89
CA ILE A 38 -7.61 13.25 4.68
C ILE A 38 -7.97 11.87 4.11
N LYS A 39 -8.99 11.21 4.66
CA LYS A 39 -9.51 9.98 4.07
C LYS A 39 -10.07 10.24 2.67
N LEU A 40 -9.99 9.22 1.82
CA LEU A 40 -10.61 9.26 0.50
C LEU A 40 -12.12 9.47 0.65
N ASP A 41 -12.64 10.51 0.01
CA ASP A 41 -14.08 10.68 -0.09
C ASP A 41 -14.65 9.58 -1.01
N ILE A 42 -15.38 8.65 -0.38
CA ILE A 42 -16.03 7.53 -1.08
C ILE A 42 -17.26 7.96 -1.89
N LYS A 43 -17.82 9.16 -1.63
CA LYS A 43 -18.94 9.73 -2.37
C LYS A 43 -18.49 10.45 -3.63
N ALA A 44 -17.22 10.82 -3.74
CA ALA A 44 -16.67 11.43 -4.93
C ALA A 44 -16.65 10.43 -6.10
N ARG A 45 -16.80 10.94 -7.31
CA ARG A 45 -16.68 10.13 -8.53
C ARG A 45 -15.25 9.60 -8.67
N ARG A 46 -15.10 8.30 -8.63
CA ARG A 46 -13.80 7.63 -8.68
C ARG A 46 -13.82 6.47 -9.67
N CYS A 47 -12.67 6.24 -10.28
CA CYS A 47 -12.44 5.06 -11.10
C CYS A 47 -12.73 3.80 -10.29
N SER A 48 -13.63 2.94 -10.78
CA SER A 48 -14.06 1.73 -10.07
C SER A 48 -12.93 0.73 -9.80
N ARG A 49 -11.82 0.81 -10.57
CA ARG A 49 -10.67 -0.08 -10.37
C ARG A 49 -9.59 0.52 -9.49
N CYS A 50 -9.16 1.76 -9.76
CA CYS A 50 -7.98 2.35 -9.12
C CYS A 50 -8.27 3.56 -8.23
N LEU A 51 -9.52 3.91 -8.01
CA LEU A 51 -9.99 5.00 -7.14
C LEU A 51 -9.50 6.41 -7.55
N LYS A 52 -8.94 6.59 -8.77
CA LYS A 52 -8.59 7.92 -9.28
C LYS A 52 -9.84 8.77 -9.43
N HIS A 53 -9.78 10.03 -9.00
CA HIS A 53 -10.86 10.98 -9.21
C HIS A 53 -11.19 11.13 -10.71
N LEU A 54 -12.48 11.15 -11.04
CA LEU A 54 -12.99 11.29 -12.41
C LEU A 54 -13.76 12.60 -12.57
N ASN A 55 -13.45 13.33 -13.61
CA ASN A 55 -14.13 14.58 -13.94
C ASN A 55 -15.39 14.37 -14.82
N GLN A 56 -15.54 13.19 -15.41
CA GLN A 56 -16.62 12.83 -16.34
C GLN A 56 -17.30 11.54 -15.93
N ASP A 57 -18.45 11.23 -16.52
CA ASP A 57 -19.25 10.02 -16.28
C ASP A 57 -18.61 8.76 -16.92
N GLU A 58 -17.35 8.50 -16.58
CA GLU A 58 -16.63 7.33 -17.01
C GLU A 58 -16.44 6.35 -15.84
N ALA A 59 -16.55 5.05 -16.09
CA ALA A 59 -16.28 4.04 -15.08
C ALA A 59 -14.78 3.86 -14.80
N TYR A 60 -13.93 4.13 -15.80
CA TYR A 60 -12.49 3.90 -15.74
C TYR A 60 -11.69 5.12 -16.19
N CYS A 61 -10.64 5.45 -15.46
CA CYS A 61 -9.73 6.55 -15.79
C CYS A 61 -8.80 6.18 -16.97
N LEU A 62 -8.19 7.22 -17.58
CA LEU A 62 -7.24 7.06 -18.68
C LEU A 62 -6.05 6.15 -18.34
N ASP A 63 -5.54 6.19 -17.08
CA ASP A 63 -4.44 5.30 -16.67
C ASP A 63 -4.88 3.82 -16.72
N CYS A 64 -6.09 3.49 -16.24
CA CYS A 64 -6.62 2.13 -16.32
C CYS A 64 -6.88 1.69 -17.77
N LYS A 65 -7.39 2.59 -18.61
CA LYS A 65 -7.56 2.32 -20.05
C LYS A 65 -6.21 2.05 -20.72
N PHE A 66 -5.20 2.86 -20.43
CA PHE A 66 -3.85 2.66 -20.94
C PHE A 66 -3.23 1.34 -20.45
N LEU A 67 -3.33 1.04 -19.15
CA LEU A 67 -2.79 -0.20 -18.59
C LEU A 67 -3.49 -1.45 -19.16
N SER A 68 -4.78 -1.38 -19.48
CA SER A 68 -5.52 -2.52 -20.05
C SER A 68 -5.02 -2.95 -21.43
N ALA A 69 -4.38 -2.06 -22.18
CA ALA A 69 -3.78 -2.38 -23.46
C ALA A 69 -2.45 -3.16 -23.35
N HIS A 70 -1.85 -3.20 -22.14
CA HIS A 70 -0.51 -3.75 -21.92
C HIS A 70 -0.44 -4.83 -20.86
N PHE A 71 -1.44 -4.92 -19.96
CA PHE A 71 -1.40 -5.78 -18.79
C PHE A 71 -2.76 -6.46 -18.51
N ASN A 72 -2.70 -7.63 -17.91
CA ASN A 72 -3.84 -8.16 -17.17
C ASN A 72 -3.99 -7.32 -15.89
N LEU A 73 -5.12 -6.62 -15.78
CA LEU A 73 -5.31 -5.65 -14.72
C LEU A 73 -5.61 -6.30 -13.37
N MET A 74 -5.27 -5.59 -12.29
CA MET A 74 -5.81 -5.90 -10.97
C MET A 74 -7.33 -5.83 -10.99
N GLU A 75 -7.99 -6.61 -10.12
CA GLU A 75 -9.44 -6.56 -9.97
C GLU A 75 -9.87 -5.21 -9.38
N GLN A 76 -9.26 -4.82 -8.26
CA GLN A 76 -9.59 -3.60 -7.53
C GLN A 76 -8.44 -3.11 -6.66
N LEU A 77 -8.35 -1.78 -6.50
CA LEU A 77 -7.53 -1.12 -5.48
C LEU A 77 -8.38 -0.85 -4.23
N TYR A 78 -7.84 -1.18 -3.07
CA TYR A 78 -8.30 -0.71 -1.77
C TYR A 78 -7.31 0.35 -1.26
N CYS A 79 -7.83 1.50 -0.87
CA CYS A 79 -7.04 2.59 -0.32
C CYS A 79 -7.93 3.48 0.53
N GLN A 80 -7.42 4.01 1.63
CA GLN A 80 -8.22 4.80 2.56
C GLN A 80 -7.81 6.27 2.58
N PHE A 81 -6.60 6.62 2.16
CA PHE A 81 -6.06 7.97 2.28
C PHE A 81 -5.65 8.55 0.93
N GLN A 82 -5.77 9.87 0.80
CA GLN A 82 -5.18 10.61 -0.31
C GLN A 82 -3.67 10.75 -0.07
N TYR A 83 -2.87 10.63 -1.14
CA TYR A 83 -1.44 10.92 -1.09
C TYR A 83 -1.19 12.42 -1.21
N ASP A 84 -1.62 13.15 -0.20
CA ASP A 84 -1.48 14.61 -0.11
C ASP A 84 -1.27 15.04 1.34
N GLY A 85 -0.86 16.30 1.56
CA GLY A 85 -0.72 16.93 2.88
C GLY A 85 -0.05 16.01 3.91
N LEU A 86 -0.75 15.79 5.01
CA LEU A 86 -0.26 15.03 6.17
C LEU A 86 0.21 13.60 5.82
N MET A 87 -0.51 12.89 4.95
CA MET A 87 -0.11 11.52 4.55
C MET A 87 1.18 11.53 3.75
N LYS A 88 1.34 12.49 2.83
CA LYS A 88 2.56 12.64 2.04
C LYS A 88 3.76 12.97 2.92
N GLU A 89 3.60 13.87 3.87
CA GLU A 89 4.65 14.24 4.83
C GLU A 89 5.06 13.05 5.70
N MET A 90 4.08 12.33 6.24
CA MET A 90 4.34 11.14 7.04
C MET A 90 5.07 10.05 6.25
N ILE A 91 4.61 9.71 5.04
CA ILE A 91 5.30 8.70 4.21
C ILE A 91 6.70 9.17 3.83
N HIS A 92 6.89 10.49 3.62
CA HIS A 92 8.21 11.05 3.38
C HIS A 92 9.15 10.85 4.58
N GLN A 93 8.69 11.20 5.79
CA GLN A 93 9.46 10.98 7.03
C GLN A 93 9.79 9.49 7.21
N TYR A 94 8.81 8.64 7.04
CA TYR A 94 8.96 7.20 7.17
C TYR A 94 9.99 6.62 6.20
N LYS A 95 9.92 7.01 4.92
CA LYS A 95 10.78 6.42 3.86
C LYS A 95 12.16 7.07 3.75
N PHE A 96 12.24 8.38 3.90
CA PHE A 96 13.47 9.13 3.61
C PHE A 96 14.22 9.59 4.86
N LEU A 97 13.50 9.93 5.93
CA LEU A 97 14.12 10.23 7.23
C LEU A 97 14.29 8.97 8.09
N LYS A 98 13.83 7.81 7.60
CA LYS A 98 13.99 6.49 8.22
C LYS A 98 13.36 6.38 9.61
N ASP A 99 12.30 7.15 9.86
CA ASP A 99 11.58 7.08 11.12
C ASP A 99 10.76 5.79 11.18
N TYR A 100 11.42 4.73 11.65
CA TYR A 100 10.84 3.39 11.72
C TYR A 100 9.56 3.34 12.58
N TYR A 101 9.46 4.16 13.63
CA TYR A 101 8.29 4.13 14.54
C TYR A 101 6.98 4.56 13.86
N LEU A 102 7.06 5.26 12.74
CA LEU A 102 5.88 5.58 11.95
C LEU A 102 5.17 4.34 11.37
N CYS A 103 5.82 3.16 11.36
CA CYS A 103 5.13 1.91 11.00
C CYS A 103 3.99 1.58 11.96
N GLU A 104 4.09 1.92 13.25
CA GLU A 104 3.01 1.72 14.22
C GLU A 104 1.83 2.65 13.96
N LEU A 105 2.11 3.92 13.62
CA LEU A 105 1.07 4.88 13.26
C LEU A 105 0.35 4.42 11.98
N LEU A 106 1.08 4.06 10.94
CA LEU A 106 0.50 3.52 9.71
C LEU A 106 -0.32 2.27 9.98
N ALA A 107 0.22 1.33 10.75
CA ALA A 107 -0.50 0.10 11.12
C ALA A 107 -1.80 0.38 11.90
N HIS A 108 -1.83 1.46 12.69
CA HIS A 108 -3.03 1.90 13.39
C HIS A 108 -4.06 2.52 12.46
N LEU A 109 -3.62 3.32 11.48
CA LEU A 109 -4.47 4.08 10.57
C LEU A 109 -5.10 3.24 9.46
N ILE A 110 -4.38 2.23 8.93
CA ILE A 110 -4.86 1.44 7.80
C ILE A 110 -5.75 0.27 8.24
N GLU A 111 -6.72 -0.06 7.41
CA GLU A 111 -7.54 -1.26 7.54
C GLU A 111 -7.49 -2.07 6.26
N ILE A 112 -6.87 -3.25 6.33
CA ILE A 112 -6.83 -4.17 5.20
C ILE A 112 -8.19 -4.84 5.05
N PRO A 113 -8.78 -4.86 3.83
CA PRO A 113 -10.10 -5.44 3.62
C PRO A 113 -10.12 -6.92 4.01
N GLN A 114 -11.14 -7.32 4.74
CA GLN A 114 -11.37 -8.69 5.15
C GLN A 114 -12.09 -9.46 4.01
N THR A 115 -11.38 -9.72 2.93
CA THR A 115 -11.86 -10.63 1.88
C THR A 115 -10.96 -11.84 1.82
N SER A 116 -11.43 -12.92 1.21
CA SER A 116 -10.60 -14.13 1.07
C SER A 116 -9.44 -13.88 0.12
N TYR A 117 -8.23 -14.00 0.61
CA TYR A 117 -6.99 -14.10 -0.16
C TYR A 117 -6.28 -15.39 0.24
N ASP A 118 -5.63 -16.03 -0.71
CA ASP A 118 -4.72 -17.14 -0.39
C ASP A 118 -3.41 -16.59 0.16
N TYR A 119 -2.90 -15.48 -0.43
CA TYR A 119 -1.64 -14.87 -0.03
C TYR A 119 -1.73 -13.35 0.04
N ILE A 120 -1.07 -12.75 1.03
CA ILE A 120 -0.81 -11.31 1.14
C ILE A 120 0.66 -11.08 0.80
N VAL A 121 0.94 -10.30 -0.24
CA VAL A 121 2.27 -10.17 -0.80
C VAL A 121 2.69 -8.70 -0.81
N PRO A 122 3.66 -8.29 0.02
CA PRO A 122 4.21 -6.94 -0.04
C PRO A 122 5.00 -6.74 -1.33
N ILE A 123 4.87 -5.57 -1.94
CA ILE A 123 5.72 -5.17 -3.06
C ILE A 123 7.14 -4.96 -2.53
N PRO A 124 8.16 -5.66 -3.09
CA PRO A 124 9.52 -5.50 -2.63
C PRO A 124 10.09 -4.14 -3.04
N SER A 125 10.85 -3.53 -2.16
CA SER A 125 11.69 -2.37 -2.48
C SER A 125 12.94 -2.82 -3.24
N SER A 126 13.64 -1.87 -3.90
CA SER A 126 14.95 -2.20 -4.47
C SER A 126 15.96 -2.50 -3.35
N PRO A 127 16.87 -3.48 -3.54
CA PRO A 127 17.87 -3.82 -2.52
C PRO A 127 18.70 -2.63 -2.04
N ALA A 128 19.04 -1.71 -2.94
CA ALA A 128 19.76 -0.48 -2.60
C ALA A 128 18.97 0.43 -1.63
N HIS A 129 17.64 0.50 -1.80
CA HIS A 129 16.80 1.27 -0.88
C HIS A 129 16.64 0.58 0.47
N ASP A 130 16.50 -0.76 0.49
CA ASP A 130 16.38 -1.51 1.74
C ASP A 130 17.69 -1.45 2.55
N LEU A 131 18.84 -1.55 1.89
CA LEU A 131 20.15 -1.32 2.54
C LEU A 131 20.26 0.09 3.12
N SER A 132 19.82 1.11 2.40
CA SER A 132 19.88 2.48 2.88
C SER A 132 18.92 2.77 4.03
N ARG A 133 17.75 2.10 4.07
CA ARG A 133 16.70 2.28 5.09
C ARG A 133 16.80 1.32 6.24
N THR A 134 17.46 0.16 6.05
CA THR A 134 17.50 -0.98 6.98
C THR A 134 16.18 -1.75 7.15
N PHE A 135 15.11 -1.33 6.46
CA PHE A 135 13.82 -2.03 6.49
C PHE A 135 13.02 -1.83 5.20
N ASN A 136 12.14 -2.79 4.89
CA ASN A 136 11.10 -2.61 3.87
C ASN A 136 9.88 -1.92 4.51
N PRO A 137 9.43 -0.76 3.96
CA PRO A 137 8.35 0.03 4.55
C PRO A 137 7.01 -0.73 4.66
N VAL A 138 6.66 -1.49 3.64
CA VAL A 138 5.39 -2.24 3.61
C VAL A 138 5.43 -3.40 4.60
N GLU A 139 6.50 -4.17 4.61
CA GLU A 139 6.67 -5.29 5.55
C GLU A 139 6.65 -4.83 7.00
N ALA A 140 7.30 -3.71 7.32
CA ALA A 140 7.33 -3.19 8.69
C ALA A 140 5.92 -2.82 9.18
N VAL A 141 5.09 -2.19 8.33
CA VAL A 141 3.70 -1.87 8.67
C VAL A 141 2.85 -3.13 8.83
N LEU A 142 2.99 -4.13 7.94
CA LEU A 142 2.27 -5.40 8.06
C LEU A 142 2.63 -6.13 9.35
N LYS A 143 3.92 -6.17 9.71
CA LYS A 143 4.40 -6.74 10.98
C LYS A 143 3.83 -6.00 12.19
N ALA A 144 3.89 -4.65 12.21
CA ALA A 144 3.34 -3.84 13.29
C ALA A 144 1.83 -4.05 13.46
N LYS A 145 1.11 -4.32 12.36
CA LYS A 145 -0.33 -4.64 12.38
C LYS A 145 -0.62 -6.11 12.76
N GLY A 146 0.40 -6.97 12.86
CA GLY A 146 0.23 -8.39 13.16
C GLY A 146 -0.31 -9.22 11.99
N ILE A 147 -0.14 -8.75 10.75
CA ILE A 147 -0.61 -9.43 9.55
C ILE A 147 0.47 -10.35 9.02
N ARG A 148 0.13 -11.62 8.80
CA ARG A 148 0.99 -12.58 8.11
C ARG A 148 1.03 -12.26 6.62
N PHE A 149 2.19 -12.37 6.01
CA PHE A 149 2.40 -12.14 4.60
C PHE A 149 3.49 -13.06 4.04
N ASP A 150 3.50 -13.23 2.73
CA ASP A 150 4.42 -14.10 2.01
C ASP A 150 5.31 -13.29 1.08
N LYS A 151 6.63 -13.54 1.12
CA LYS A 151 7.62 -12.89 0.25
C LYS A 151 7.75 -13.66 -1.06
N ILE A 152 6.74 -13.51 -1.92
CA ILE A 152 6.67 -14.21 -3.21
C ILE A 152 7.48 -13.50 -4.29
N LEU A 153 7.64 -12.18 -4.15
CA LEU A 153 8.31 -11.32 -5.14
C LEU A 153 9.65 -10.82 -4.62
N LYS A 154 10.64 -10.78 -5.51
CA LYS A 154 11.90 -10.04 -5.33
C LYS A 154 12.11 -9.05 -6.45
N MET A 155 12.87 -7.98 -6.20
CA MET A 155 13.39 -7.12 -7.27
C MET A 155 14.76 -7.59 -7.72
N SER A 156 14.98 -7.56 -9.04
CA SER A 156 16.31 -7.79 -9.62
C SER A 156 17.26 -6.63 -9.27
N ASN A 157 18.56 -6.92 -9.12
CA ASN A 157 19.60 -5.94 -8.78
C ASN A 157 20.01 -5.03 -9.96
N ARG A 158 19.14 -4.78 -10.93
CA ARG A 158 19.47 -3.93 -12.08
C ARG A 158 19.48 -2.45 -11.69
N PRO A 159 20.47 -1.65 -12.17
CA PRO A 159 20.51 -0.22 -11.92
C PRO A 159 19.29 0.46 -12.57
N LYS A 160 18.64 1.38 -11.83
CA LYS A 160 17.53 2.18 -12.36
C LYS A 160 18.06 3.14 -13.42
N GLN A 161 17.48 3.12 -14.61
CA GLN A 161 17.66 4.18 -15.58
C GLN A 161 16.71 5.34 -15.26
N PHE A 162 17.26 6.44 -14.75
CA PHE A 162 16.51 7.57 -14.21
C PHE A 162 15.83 8.47 -15.25
N HIS A 163 16.16 8.33 -16.54
CA HIS A 163 15.77 9.27 -17.59
C HIS A 163 14.72 8.75 -18.59
N LEU A 164 14.05 7.63 -18.28
CA LEU A 164 13.11 7.02 -19.21
C LEU A 164 11.74 7.72 -19.23
N THR A 165 11.23 7.99 -20.43
CA THR A 165 9.84 8.38 -20.70
C THR A 165 8.85 7.27 -20.30
N LYS A 166 7.54 7.60 -20.22
CA LYS A 166 6.50 6.60 -19.89
C LYS A 166 6.49 5.40 -20.86
N LYS A 167 6.77 5.63 -22.15
CA LYS A 167 6.89 4.57 -23.19
C LYS A 167 8.14 3.72 -22.99
N GLU A 168 9.27 4.33 -22.72
CA GLU A 168 10.55 3.64 -22.49
C GLU A 168 10.50 2.81 -21.20
N ARG A 169 9.81 3.29 -20.15
CA ARG A 169 9.55 2.51 -18.93
C ARG A 169 8.66 1.27 -19.16
N LEU A 170 7.82 1.27 -20.21
CA LEU A 170 7.06 0.07 -20.59
C LEU A 170 7.93 -0.96 -21.33
N ALA A 171 8.86 -0.48 -22.15
CA ALA A 171 9.81 -1.32 -22.88
C ALA A 171 10.93 -1.86 -21.97
N ASP A 172 11.17 -1.22 -20.82
CA ASP A 172 12.14 -1.67 -19.84
C ASP A 172 11.73 -3.03 -19.25
N GLU A 173 12.70 -3.94 -19.10
CA GLU A 173 12.43 -5.27 -18.58
C GLU A 173 11.80 -5.20 -17.18
N ASN A 174 10.83 -6.08 -16.96
CA ASN A 174 10.12 -6.18 -15.69
C ASN A 174 11.10 -6.50 -14.53
N PRO A 175 11.27 -5.61 -13.53
CA PRO A 175 12.26 -5.80 -12.48
C PRO A 175 11.89 -6.88 -11.46
N PHE A 176 10.65 -7.40 -11.49
CA PHE A 176 10.20 -8.39 -10.53
C PHE A 176 10.55 -9.82 -10.95
N ILE A 177 10.88 -10.63 -9.94
CA ILE A 177 11.15 -12.06 -10.07
C ILE A 177 10.26 -12.78 -9.05
N ILE A 178 9.71 -13.94 -9.45
CA ILE A 178 9.07 -14.87 -8.49
C ILE A 178 10.16 -15.64 -7.75
N ASP A 179 10.09 -15.60 -6.42
CA ASP A 179 11.03 -16.26 -5.52
C ASP A 179 10.28 -16.98 -4.40
N THR A 180 9.66 -18.08 -4.75
CA THR A 180 8.89 -18.90 -3.82
C THR A 180 8.69 -20.32 -4.36
N GLU A 181 8.60 -21.29 -3.43
CA GLU A 181 8.19 -22.67 -3.69
C GLU A 181 6.67 -22.88 -3.52
N LEU A 182 5.92 -21.84 -3.13
CA LEU A 182 4.48 -21.91 -2.96
C LEU A 182 3.76 -22.17 -4.30
N ASP A 183 2.73 -23.01 -4.26
CA ASP A 183 1.84 -23.17 -5.40
C ASP A 183 0.91 -21.96 -5.54
N LEU A 184 1.07 -21.24 -6.64
CA LEU A 184 0.29 -20.04 -6.95
C LEU A 184 -0.87 -20.33 -7.93
N ASN A 185 -0.96 -21.55 -8.48
CA ASN A 185 -1.97 -21.89 -9.49
C ASN A 185 -3.40 -21.72 -8.92
N GLY A 186 -4.23 -20.96 -9.64
CA GLY A 186 -5.62 -20.67 -9.25
C GLY A 186 -5.78 -19.79 -8.01
N LYS A 187 -4.72 -19.26 -7.43
CA LYS A 187 -4.74 -18.48 -6.17
C LYS A 187 -5.19 -17.05 -6.36
N GLU A 188 -5.78 -16.49 -5.31
CA GLU A 188 -6.11 -15.05 -5.19
C GLU A 188 -5.08 -14.36 -4.32
N ILE A 189 -4.50 -13.27 -4.83
CA ILE A 189 -3.40 -12.56 -4.17
C ILE A 189 -3.81 -11.13 -3.84
N LEU A 190 -3.51 -10.67 -2.62
CA LEU A 190 -3.51 -9.26 -2.26
C LEU A 190 -2.08 -8.72 -2.34
N LEU A 191 -1.79 -7.90 -3.34
CA LEU A 191 -0.55 -7.12 -3.37
C LEU A 191 -0.69 -5.92 -2.43
N VAL A 192 0.34 -5.65 -1.63
CA VAL A 192 0.37 -4.51 -0.70
C VAL A 192 1.51 -3.58 -1.07
N ASP A 193 1.19 -2.29 -1.25
CA ASP A 193 2.16 -1.23 -1.54
C ASP A 193 1.93 -0.03 -0.62
N ASP A 194 2.88 0.88 -0.53
CA ASP A 194 2.74 2.10 0.26
C ASP A 194 1.96 3.19 -0.50
N ILE A 195 2.25 3.43 -1.78
CA ILE A 195 1.62 4.46 -2.58
C ILE A 195 1.24 3.91 -3.96
N TYR A 196 -0.04 4.00 -4.29
CA TYR A 196 -0.50 3.72 -5.64
C TYR A 196 -0.59 5.01 -6.46
N THR A 197 0.26 5.19 -7.45
CA THR A 197 0.23 6.35 -8.36
C THR A 197 -0.37 6.00 -9.74
N THR A 198 0.44 5.58 -10.67
CA THR A 198 0.02 5.18 -12.03
C THR A 198 -0.36 3.71 -12.12
N GLY A 199 0.05 2.89 -11.15
CA GLY A 199 -0.18 1.46 -11.11
C GLY A 199 0.83 0.62 -11.92
N LEU A 200 1.83 1.25 -12.56
CA LEU A 200 2.80 0.52 -13.41
C LEU A 200 3.59 -0.51 -12.60
N THR A 201 4.07 -0.16 -11.41
CA THR A 201 4.79 -1.07 -10.51
C THR A 201 3.95 -2.30 -10.18
N ILE A 202 2.69 -2.08 -9.80
CA ILE A 202 1.73 -3.10 -9.43
C ILE A 202 1.43 -4.05 -10.60
N HIS A 203 1.20 -3.52 -11.79
CA HIS A 203 0.87 -4.36 -12.96
C HIS A 203 2.08 -5.13 -13.47
N ARG A 204 3.29 -4.61 -13.33
CA ARG A 204 4.53 -5.36 -13.58
C ARG A 204 4.68 -6.54 -12.61
N ALA A 205 4.43 -6.33 -11.34
CA ALA A 205 4.39 -7.42 -10.36
C ALA A 205 3.30 -8.44 -10.71
N GLY A 206 2.10 -7.96 -11.05
CA GLY A 206 0.96 -8.78 -11.49
C GLY A 206 1.26 -9.65 -12.70
N CYS A 207 2.03 -9.14 -13.70
CA CYS A 207 2.46 -9.94 -14.84
C CYS A 207 3.26 -11.18 -14.43
N LYS A 208 4.16 -11.04 -13.45
CA LYS A 208 4.95 -12.19 -12.95
C LYS A 208 4.08 -13.20 -12.22
N LEU A 209 3.07 -12.72 -11.49
CA LEU A 209 2.11 -13.57 -10.80
C LEU A 209 1.20 -14.31 -11.80
N TYR A 210 0.67 -13.62 -12.82
CA TYR A 210 -0.13 -14.26 -13.87
C TYR A 210 0.65 -15.31 -14.67
N ALA A 211 1.97 -15.13 -14.86
CA ALA A 211 2.83 -16.15 -15.44
C ALA A 211 2.93 -17.45 -14.60
N LYS A 212 2.46 -17.41 -13.34
CA LYS A 212 2.29 -18.57 -12.46
C LYS A 212 0.83 -19.03 -12.34
N ASN A 213 -0.02 -18.64 -13.29
CA ASN A 213 -1.43 -19.01 -13.39
C ASN A 213 -2.27 -18.65 -12.16
N ILE A 214 -1.99 -17.54 -11.50
CA ILE A 214 -2.90 -17.04 -10.44
C ILE A 214 -4.30 -16.80 -11.02
N ARG A 215 -5.34 -16.91 -10.20
CA ARG A 215 -6.71 -16.62 -10.62
C ARG A 215 -6.91 -15.12 -10.83
N LYS A 216 -6.51 -14.31 -9.85
CA LYS A 216 -6.59 -12.83 -9.87
C LYS A 216 -5.77 -12.22 -8.77
N PHE A 217 -5.54 -10.91 -8.87
CA PHE A 217 -4.99 -10.15 -7.76
C PHE A 217 -5.77 -8.85 -7.51
N LYS A 218 -5.79 -8.46 -6.25
CA LYS A 218 -6.26 -7.17 -5.75
C LYS A 218 -5.07 -6.41 -5.16
N VAL A 219 -5.27 -5.14 -4.91
CA VAL A 219 -4.21 -4.28 -4.37
C VAL A 219 -4.72 -3.55 -3.14
N PHE A 220 -3.89 -3.47 -2.12
CA PHE A 220 -4.06 -2.55 -1.01
C PHE A 220 -2.90 -1.56 -1.00
N ALA A 221 -3.18 -0.26 -0.97
CA ALA A 221 -2.17 0.78 -0.82
C ALA A 221 -2.51 1.67 0.38
N PHE A 222 -1.48 2.16 1.08
CA PHE A 222 -1.70 3.05 2.22
C PHE A 222 -2.26 4.39 1.74
N ALA A 223 -1.77 4.87 0.60
CA ALA A 223 -2.20 6.12 0.00
C ALA A 223 -2.31 6.06 -1.53
N ARG A 224 -3.16 6.96 -2.07
CA ARG A 224 -3.34 7.15 -3.49
C ARG A 224 -3.36 8.64 -3.86
#